data_7af148c6f3fff6aa8616204be88fac83
#
_entry.id   7af148c6f3fff6aa8616204be88fac83
#
_cell.length_a   1.000
_cell.length_b   1.000
_cell.length_c   1.000
_cell.angle_alpha   90.00
_cell.angle_beta   90.00
_cell.angle_gamma   90.00
#
_symmetry.space_group_name_H-M   'P 1'
#
loop_
_entity.id
_entity.type
_entity.pdbx_description
1 polymer ?
#
loop_
_entity_poly.entity_id
_entity_poly.type
_entity_poly.pdbx_seq_one_letter_code
_entity_poly.pdbx_strand_id
1 'polypeptide(L)'
;GAFIPRWAQVDGEAELQRRMGAPETRRRLIEEVRTNLRRRGGAASQIIAFSRQDRSLEGRSLADIAEMRRQAPEETALDLVAAGGASIVSFNMSEDDLEHIMRQSYTMTSSDGGLVPMGDGKPHPRSYGAHARKLERYVRNRKVVSLESAVRSMTSLPATVFGLTNRGVIQTGAWADLAIFKPGEIHETATYNDPHQVAQGMHAVVVNGIVVIENGKFTSAAPGRVLSKN
;
A
#
# COMPACT_ATOMS: atom_id res chain seq x y z
N GLY A 1 10.85 -8.84 -7.57
CA GLY A 1 10.22 -9.60 -8.64
C GLY A 1 9.36 -8.82 -9.62
N ALA A 2 8.93 -7.55 -9.32
CA ALA A 2 7.91 -6.83 -10.13
C ALA A 2 8.30 -6.59 -11.62
N PHE A 3 9.58 -6.52 -11.93
CA PHE A 3 10.08 -6.29 -13.30
C PHE A 3 10.55 -7.57 -13.98
N ILE A 4 10.80 -8.61 -13.19
CA ILE A 4 11.32 -9.89 -13.70
C ILE A 4 10.19 -10.63 -14.42
N PRO A 5 10.40 -11.09 -15.66
CA PRO A 5 9.39 -11.84 -16.39
C PRO A 5 9.07 -13.17 -15.70
N ARG A 6 7.82 -13.63 -15.85
CA ARG A 6 7.32 -14.83 -15.16
C ARG A 6 8.17 -16.07 -15.46
N TRP A 7 8.57 -16.27 -16.72
CA TRP A 7 9.37 -17.44 -17.10
C TRP A 7 10.71 -17.53 -16.35
N ALA A 8 11.27 -16.38 -15.95
CA ALA A 8 12.54 -16.34 -15.22
C ALA A 8 12.38 -16.67 -13.72
N GLN A 9 11.17 -16.52 -13.17
CA GLN A 9 10.84 -16.74 -11.76
C GLN A 9 10.32 -18.17 -11.49
N VAL A 10 10.07 -18.95 -12.53
CA VAL A 10 9.66 -20.35 -12.40
C VAL A 10 10.84 -21.16 -11.83
N ASP A 11 10.55 -22.14 -10.99
CA ASP A 11 11.49 -23.04 -10.34
C ASP A 11 12.32 -22.44 -9.19
N GLY A 12 11.92 -21.25 -8.71
CA GLY A 12 12.43 -20.66 -7.48
C GLY A 12 13.66 -19.78 -7.63
N GLU A 13 14.20 -19.32 -6.49
CA GLU A 13 15.23 -18.28 -6.44
C GLU A 13 16.58 -18.78 -6.99
N ALA A 14 16.97 -20.01 -6.70
CA ALA A 14 18.22 -20.57 -7.18
C ALA A 14 18.27 -20.64 -8.72
N GLU A 15 17.17 -21.01 -9.35
CA GLU A 15 17.07 -21.06 -10.80
C GLU A 15 17.05 -19.64 -11.41
N LEU A 16 16.42 -18.67 -10.76
CA LEU A 16 16.48 -17.26 -11.17
C LEU A 16 17.93 -16.75 -11.15
N GLN A 17 18.69 -17.05 -10.09
CA GLN A 17 20.10 -16.68 -9.98
C GLN A 17 20.93 -17.32 -11.11
N ARG A 18 20.70 -18.60 -11.40
CA ARG A 18 21.37 -19.29 -12.50
C ARG A 18 21.06 -18.62 -13.86
N ARG A 19 19.80 -18.29 -14.12
CA ARG A 19 19.36 -17.59 -15.36
C ARG A 19 19.97 -16.19 -15.47
N MET A 20 20.08 -15.46 -14.38
CA MET A 20 20.73 -14.14 -14.35
C MET A 20 22.24 -14.23 -14.61
N GLY A 21 22.90 -15.32 -14.23
CA GLY A 21 24.33 -15.55 -14.47
C GLY A 21 24.67 -16.03 -15.88
N ALA A 22 23.72 -16.62 -16.61
CA ALA A 22 23.96 -17.17 -17.94
C ALA A 22 23.85 -16.08 -19.03
N PRO A 23 24.86 -15.84 -19.89
CA PRO A 23 24.93 -14.68 -20.78
C PRO A 23 23.71 -14.50 -21.72
N GLU A 24 23.20 -15.57 -22.29
CA GLU A 24 22.05 -15.48 -23.22
C GLU A 24 20.76 -15.14 -22.50
N THR A 25 20.47 -15.83 -21.39
CA THR A 25 19.28 -15.55 -20.58
C THR A 25 19.36 -14.18 -19.93
N ARG A 26 20.54 -13.74 -19.48
CA ARG A 26 20.74 -12.38 -18.94
C ARG A 26 20.43 -11.30 -19.98
N ARG A 27 20.88 -11.46 -21.23
CA ARG A 27 20.57 -10.50 -22.30
C ARG A 27 19.06 -10.39 -22.53
N ARG A 28 18.37 -11.51 -22.63
CA ARG A 28 16.92 -11.54 -22.74
C ARG A 28 16.22 -10.90 -21.54
N LEU A 29 16.68 -11.18 -20.32
CA LEU A 29 16.18 -10.56 -19.09
C LEU A 29 16.30 -9.06 -19.12
N ILE A 30 17.44 -8.50 -19.51
CA ILE A 30 17.68 -7.04 -19.61
C ILE A 30 16.65 -6.39 -20.55
N GLU A 31 16.38 -6.95 -21.70
CA GLU A 31 15.41 -6.43 -22.68
C GLU A 31 13.97 -6.47 -22.14
N GLU A 32 13.58 -7.59 -21.51
CA GLU A 32 12.24 -7.73 -20.93
C GLU A 32 12.05 -6.84 -19.69
N VAL A 33 13.06 -6.71 -18.83
CA VAL A 33 13.07 -5.80 -17.68
C VAL A 33 12.97 -4.35 -18.16
N ARG A 34 13.72 -3.95 -19.18
CA ARG A 34 13.61 -2.63 -19.82
C ARG A 34 12.19 -2.34 -20.28
N THR A 35 11.56 -3.32 -20.94
CA THR A 35 10.17 -3.19 -21.40
C THR A 35 9.19 -3.09 -20.23
N ASN A 36 9.36 -3.90 -19.18
CA ASN A 36 8.52 -3.86 -17.99
C ASN A 36 8.68 -2.57 -17.20
N LEU A 37 9.90 -2.03 -17.11
CA LEU A 37 10.16 -0.72 -16.50
C LEU A 37 9.43 0.40 -17.25
N ARG A 38 9.51 0.42 -18.59
CA ARG A 38 8.80 1.42 -19.42
C ARG A 38 7.29 1.37 -19.20
N ARG A 39 6.69 0.16 -19.18
CA ARG A 39 5.25 -0.03 -18.91
C ARG A 39 4.82 0.44 -17.54
N ARG A 40 5.74 0.57 -16.58
CA ARG A 40 5.51 1.01 -15.21
C ARG A 40 5.95 2.45 -14.95
N GLY A 41 6.05 3.28 -15.99
CA GLY A 41 6.42 4.69 -15.85
C GLY A 41 7.92 4.96 -15.81
N GLY A 42 8.76 3.95 -16.07
CA GLY A 42 10.22 4.08 -16.09
C GLY A 42 10.90 3.92 -14.72
N ALA A 43 12.21 4.02 -14.70
CA ALA A 43 13.03 3.78 -13.52
C ALA A 43 12.86 4.86 -12.43
N ALA A 44 12.60 6.11 -12.81
CA ALA A 44 12.36 7.22 -11.88
C ALA A 44 11.06 7.04 -11.09
N SER A 45 10.10 6.30 -11.61
CA SER A 45 8.81 6.01 -10.96
C SER A 45 8.86 4.83 -9.98
N GLN A 46 10.03 4.23 -9.77
CA GLN A 46 10.22 3.06 -8.92
C GLN A 46 11.09 3.43 -7.73
N ILE A 47 10.46 3.63 -6.56
CA ILE A 47 11.16 4.05 -5.34
C ILE A 47 11.40 2.83 -4.46
N ILE A 48 12.62 2.67 -3.95
CA ILE A 48 12.96 1.61 -2.99
C ILE A 48 12.28 1.92 -1.65
N ALA A 49 11.37 1.05 -1.24
CA ALA A 49 10.67 1.16 0.05
C ALA A 49 11.44 0.47 1.19
N PHE A 50 12.08 -0.65 0.88
CA PHE A 50 12.84 -1.42 1.85
C PHE A 50 13.92 -2.22 1.14
N SER A 51 15.13 -2.22 1.69
CA SER A 51 16.24 -3.05 1.23
C SER A 51 16.97 -3.67 2.43
N ARG A 52 16.91 -5.00 2.54
CA ARG A 52 17.60 -5.71 3.63
C ARG A 52 19.11 -5.62 3.52
N GLN A 53 19.63 -5.60 2.30
CA GLN A 53 21.07 -5.64 2.03
C GLN A 53 21.72 -4.26 2.15
N ASP A 54 20.99 -3.21 1.75
CA ASP A 54 21.52 -1.84 1.76
C ASP A 54 20.39 -0.84 2.05
N ARG A 55 20.29 -0.46 3.32
CA ARG A 55 19.29 0.52 3.79
C ARG A 55 19.50 1.92 3.23
N SER A 56 20.69 2.25 2.74
CA SER A 56 20.99 3.57 2.14
C SER A 56 20.25 3.82 0.82
N LEU A 57 19.72 2.78 0.21
CA LEU A 57 18.93 2.86 -1.02
C LEU A 57 17.46 3.23 -0.77
N GLU A 58 16.98 3.14 0.47
CA GLU A 58 15.58 3.39 0.80
C GLU A 58 15.21 4.86 0.58
N GLY A 59 14.09 5.08 -0.11
CA GLY A 59 13.64 6.39 -0.55
C GLY A 59 14.26 6.87 -1.86
N ARG A 60 15.27 6.18 -2.42
CA ARG A 60 15.84 6.51 -3.73
C ARG A 60 15.03 5.87 -4.86
N SER A 61 15.02 6.52 -6.01
CA SER A 61 14.49 5.89 -7.23
C SER A 61 15.49 4.89 -7.82
N LEU A 62 14.98 3.95 -8.61
CA LEU A 62 15.84 3.06 -9.38
C LEU A 62 16.72 3.82 -10.38
N ALA A 63 16.26 4.98 -10.88
CA ALA A 63 17.05 5.84 -11.75
C ALA A 63 18.25 6.45 -11.02
N ASP A 64 18.04 6.99 -9.81
CA ASP A 64 19.13 7.56 -9.00
C ASP A 64 20.18 6.49 -8.65
N ILE A 65 19.74 5.29 -8.32
CA ILE A 65 20.65 4.17 -8.01
C ILE A 65 21.44 3.75 -9.26
N ALA A 66 20.80 3.71 -10.41
CA ALA A 66 21.44 3.40 -11.68
C ALA A 66 22.53 4.44 -12.03
N GLU A 67 22.22 5.73 -11.84
CA GLU A 67 23.18 6.82 -12.03
C GLU A 67 24.37 6.71 -11.05
N MET A 68 24.11 6.49 -9.76
CA MET A 68 25.15 6.27 -8.74
C MET A 68 26.08 5.11 -9.08
N ARG A 69 25.54 4.04 -9.68
CA ARG A 69 26.30 2.85 -10.08
C ARG A 69 26.92 2.96 -11.47
N ARG A 70 26.60 4.02 -12.22
CA ARG A 70 26.96 4.20 -13.63
C ARG A 70 26.56 3.00 -14.50
N GLN A 71 25.34 2.49 -14.27
CA GLN A 71 24.77 1.33 -14.95
C GLN A 71 23.41 1.68 -15.58
N ALA A 72 22.96 0.84 -16.53
CA ALA A 72 21.60 0.95 -17.01
C ALA A 72 20.58 0.55 -15.92
N PRO A 73 19.40 1.19 -15.87
CA PRO A 73 18.39 0.89 -14.84
C PRO A 73 17.95 -0.58 -14.82
N GLU A 74 17.86 -1.23 -15.96
CA GLU A 74 17.52 -2.65 -16.07
C GLU A 74 18.60 -3.56 -15.50
N GLU A 75 19.86 -3.23 -15.66
CA GLU A 75 20.98 -3.96 -15.06
C GLU A 75 21.01 -3.75 -13.55
N THR A 76 20.82 -2.50 -13.10
CA THR A 76 20.68 -2.17 -11.67
C THR A 76 19.54 -2.93 -11.03
N ALA A 77 18.40 -3.06 -11.71
CA ALA A 77 17.25 -3.83 -11.20
C ALA A 77 17.59 -5.33 -11.05
N LEU A 78 18.30 -5.92 -12.01
CA LEU A 78 18.75 -7.31 -11.93
C LEU A 78 19.75 -7.52 -10.80
N ASP A 79 20.71 -6.60 -10.63
CA ASP A 79 21.72 -6.68 -9.57
C ASP A 79 21.08 -6.55 -8.17
N LEU A 80 20.07 -5.69 -8.02
CA LEU A 80 19.28 -5.60 -6.78
C LEU A 80 18.53 -6.92 -6.50
N VAL A 81 17.98 -7.55 -7.52
CA VAL A 81 17.30 -8.86 -7.36
C VAL A 81 18.32 -9.93 -7.01
N ALA A 82 19.49 -9.96 -7.66
CA ALA A 82 20.57 -10.89 -7.36
C ALA A 82 21.09 -10.77 -5.91
N ALA A 83 21.06 -9.55 -5.38
CA ALA A 83 21.45 -9.27 -4.00
C ALA A 83 20.33 -9.56 -2.95
N GLY A 84 19.28 -10.31 -3.30
CA GLY A 84 18.19 -10.64 -2.39
C GLY A 84 16.94 -9.78 -2.53
N GLY A 85 16.91 -8.87 -3.49
CA GLY A 85 15.75 -8.05 -3.83
C GLY A 85 15.54 -6.84 -2.92
N ALA A 86 14.53 -6.05 -3.30
CA ALA A 86 14.05 -4.91 -2.53
C ALA A 86 12.53 -4.79 -2.71
N SER A 87 11.84 -4.24 -1.72
CA SER A 87 10.46 -3.78 -1.87
C SER A 87 10.45 -2.41 -2.53
N ILE A 88 9.46 -2.16 -3.38
CA ILE A 88 9.35 -0.90 -4.10
C ILE A 88 7.95 -0.29 -3.96
N VAL A 89 7.89 1.04 -4.03
CA VAL A 89 6.68 1.80 -4.36
C VAL A 89 6.77 2.15 -5.84
N SER A 90 5.75 1.77 -6.62
CA SER A 90 5.69 1.98 -8.07
C SER A 90 4.63 3.04 -8.41
N PHE A 91 5.05 4.18 -8.96
CA PHE A 91 4.17 5.26 -9.36
C PHE A 91 3.70 5.05 -10.81
N ASN A 92 2.74 4.15 -10.99
CA ASN A 92 2.24 3.71 -12.29
C ASN A 92 0.71 3.70 -12.39
N MET A 93 0.02 4.32 -11.42
CA MET A 93 -1.44 4.44 -11.41
C MET A 93 -1.86 5.83 -11.89
N SER A 94 -3.01 5.90 -12.58
CA SER A 94 -3.65 7.15 -12.96
C SER A 94 -4.60 7.61 -11.85
N GLU A 95 -4.56 8.89 -11.51
CA GLU A 95 -5.50 9.50 -10.55
C GLU A 95 -6.93 9.49 -11.13
N ASP A 96 -7.08 9.71 -12.44
CA ASP A 96 -8.39 9.70 -13.10
C ASP A 96 -9.03 8.31 -13.08
N ASP A 97 -8.25 7.26 -13.32
CA ASP A 97 -8.72 5.87 -13.22
C ASP A 97 -9.13 5.54 -11.79
N LEU A 98 -8.34 5.96 -10.81
CA LEU A 98 -8.63 5.76 -9.39
C LEU A 98 -9.95 6.43 -9.01
N GLU A 99 -10.16 7.69 -9.41
CA GLU A 99 -11.41 8.40 -9.17
C GLU A 99 -12.60 7.77 -9.90
N HIS A 100 -12.41 7.35 -11.15
CA HIS A 100 -13.45 6.66 -11.91
C HIS A 100 -13.90 5.37 -11.20
N ILE A 101 -12.95 4.55 -10.75
CA ILE A 101 -13.22 3.31 -10.01
C ILE A 101 -13.89 3.64 -8.66
N MET A 102 -13.42 4.67 -7.96
CA MET A 102 -13.94 5.06 -6.64
C MET A 102 -15.41 5.50 -6.70
N ARG A 103 -15.86 6.08 -7.82
CA ARG A 103 -17.27 6.50 -8.03
C ARG A 103 -18.23 5.32 -8.20
N GLN A 104 -17.73 4.12 -8.46
CA GLN A 104 -18.59 2.96 -8.69
C GLN A 104 -19.19 2.47 -7.38
N SER A 105 -20.51 2.26 -7.34
CA SER A 105 -21.25 1.89 -6.13
C SER A 105 -20.91 0.52 -5.56
N TYR A 106 -20.30 -0.35 -6.36
CA TYR A 106 -19.86 -1.69 -6.00
C TYR A 106 -18.40 -1.76 -5.55
N THR A 107 -17.65 -0.67 -5.62
CA THR A 107 -16.22 -0.65 -5.24
C THR A 107 -16.07 -0.50 -3.73
N MET A 108 -15.40 -1.46 -3.13
CA MET A 108 -15.00 -1.44 -1.73
C MET A 108 -13.65 -0.74 -1.56
N THR A 109 -13.41 -0.19 -0.37
CA THR A 109 -12.13 0.40 -0.02
C THR A 109 -11.24 -0.63 0.66
N SER A 110 -10.03 -0.80 0.15
CA SER A 110 -8.96 -1.55 0.80
C SER A 110 -7.73 -0.66 0.92
N SER A 111 -6.99 -0.79 2.02
CA SER A 111 -5.71 -0.09 2.17
C SER A 111 -4.61 -0.72 1.34
N ASP A 112 -4.64 -2.04 1.13
CA ASP A 112 -3.52 -2.83 0.60
C ASP A 112 -2.19 -2.50 1.34
N GLY A 113 -2.30 -1.99 2.57
CA GLY A 113 -1.19 -1.63 3.44
C GLY A 113 -0.68 -2.83 4.22
N GLY A 114 0.65 -2.95 4.34
CA GLY A 114 1.26 -3.93 5.24
C GLY A 114 1.28 -3.43 6.69
N LEU A 115 1.40 -4.36 7.63
CA LEU A 115 1.75 -4.05 9.02
C LEU A 115 3.27 -3.84 9.06
N VAL A 116 3.69 -2.59 9.06
CA VAL A 116 5.11 -2.20 9.09
C VAL A 116 5.41 -1.56 10.45
N PRO A 117 6.43 -2.06 11.17
CA PRO A 117 6.86 -1.41 12.41
C PRO A 117 7.24 0.06 12.18
N MET A 118 6.92 0.91 13.15
CA MET A 118 7.26 2.32 13.09
C MET A 118 8.78 2.49 12.94
N GLY A 119 9.21 3.26 11.93
CA GLY A 119 10.62 3.51 11.65
C GLY A 119 11.30 2.45 10.75
N ASP A 120 10.59 1.38 10.33
CA ASP A 120 11.18 0.36 9.47
C ASP A 120 10.93 0.64 7.97
N GLY A 121 11.99 0.97 7.27
CA GLY A 121 11.97 1.27 5.83
C GLY A 121 11.26 2.56 5.45
N LYS A 122 10.89 2.65 4.18
CA LYS A 122 10.06 3.72 3.59
C LYS A 122 8.80 3.09 2.97
N PRO A 123 7.85 2.57 3.79
CA PRO A 123 6.66 1.91 3.27
C PRO A 123 5.76 2.89 2.50
N HIS A 124 4.84 2.35 1.72
CA HIS A 124 3.82 3.18 1.09
C HIS A 124 2.95 3.84 2.18
N PRO A 125 2.64 5.15 2.09
CA PRO A 125 1.82 5.88 3.09
C PRO A 125 0.48 5.23 3.40
N ARG A 126 -0.05 4.41 2.48
CA ARG A 126 -1.31 3.67 2.65
C ARG A 126 -1.31 2.74 3.86
N SER A 127 -0.15 2.32 4.34
CA SER A 127 -0.03 1.51 5.56
C SER A 127 -0.55 2.24 6.80
N TYR A 128 -0.54 3.58 6.80
CA TYR A 128 -0.95 4.42 7.94
C TYR A 128 -2.16 5.31 7.65
N GLY A 129 -2.35 5.73 6.40
CA GLY A 129 -3.29 6.81 6.08
C GLY A 129 -4.34 6.52 5.00
N ALA A 130 -4.49 5.29 4.48
CA ALA A 130 -5.36 5.02 3.33
C ALA A 130 -6.81 5.50 3.51
N HIS A 131 -7.44 5.21 4.65
CA HIS A 131 -8.82 5.59 4.92
C HIS A 131 -8.97 7.08 5.22
N ALA A 132 -8.02 7.67 5.97
CA ALA A 132 -7.98 9.11 6.22
C ALA A 132 -7.79 9.89 4.91
N ARG A 133 -6.91 9.43 4.02
CA ARG A 133 -6.73 9.99 2.67
C ARG A 133 -8.02 9.99 1.88
N LYS A 134 -8.80 8.91 1.93
CA LYS A 134 -10.10 8.85 1.24
C LYS A 134 -11.04 9.93 1.77
N LEU A 135 -11.17 10.09 3.08
CA LEU A 135 -12.04 11.06 3.70
C LEU A 135 -11.56 12.50 3.45
N GLU A 136 -10.27 12.77 3.58
CA GLU A 136 -9.72 14.11 3.37
C GLU A 136 -9.67 14.48 1.89
N ARG A 137 -8.95 13.70 1.09
CA ARG A 137 -8.66 14.07 -0.30
C ARG A 137 -9.86 13.89 -1.21
N TYR A 138 -10.52 12.73 -1.17
CA TYR A 138 -11.55 12.38 -2.16
C TYR A 138 -12.96 12.75 -1.75
N VAL A 139 -13.27 12.84 -0.44
CA VAL A 139 -14.56 13.34 0.03
C VAL A 139 -14.51 14.85 0.21
N ARG A 140 -13.65 15.35 1.12
CA ARG A 140 -13.67 16.76 1.53
C ARG A 140 -13.10 17.69 0.46
N ASN A 141 -11.89 17.41 -0.05
CA ASN A 141 -11.17 18.36 -0.90
C ASN A 141 -11.58 18.27 -2.37
N ARG A 142 -11.61 17.05 -2.93
CA ARG A 142 -11.91 16.84 -4.36
C ARG A 142 -13.36 16.51 -4.67
N LYS A 143 -14.17 16.18 -3.66
CA LYS A 143 -15.61 15.86 -3.78
C LYS A 143 -15.89 14.78 -4.83
N VAL A 144 -15.03 13.79 -4.91
CA VAL A 144 -15.13 12.66 -5.85
C VAL A 144 -16.32 11.76 -5.50
N VAL A 145 -16.51 11.52 -4.20
CA VAL A 145 -17.64 10.75 -3.63
C VAL A 145 -18.18 11.44 -2.41
N SER A 146 -19.46 11.18 -2.06
CA SER A 146 -20.05 11.68 -0.82
C SER A 146 -19.47 10.98 0.42
N LEU A 147 -19.62 11.59 1.59
CA LEU A 147 -19.21 10.99 2.86
C LEU A 147 -19.91 9.64 3.09
N GLU A 148 -21.21 9.58 2.83
CA GLU A 148 -22.03 8.38 3.01
C GLU A 148 -21.54 7.24 2.09
N SER A 149 -21.24 7.56 0.82
CA SER A 149 -20.70 6.59 -0.13
C SER A 149 -19.30 6.09 0.29
N ALA A 150 -18.45 6.99 0.77
CA ALA A 150 -17.14 6.64 1.29
C ALA A 150 -17.26 5.72 2.53
N VAL A 151 -18.08 6.09 3.51
CA VAL A 151 -18.31 5.28 4.72
C VAL A 151 -18.89 3.93 4.33
N ARG A 152 -19.92 3.87 3.49
CA ARG A 152 -20.49 2.62 3.01
C ARG A 152 -19.44 1.70 2.38
N SER A 153 -18.55 2.24 1.54
CA SER A 153 -17.50 1.46 0.87
C SER A 153 -16.41 0.94 1.81
N MET A 154 -16.33 1.47 3.02
CA MET A 154 -15.38 1.07 4.07
C MET A 154 -16.03 0.19 5.16
N THR A 155 -17.37 0.08 5.19
CA THR A 155 -18.10 -0.56 6.29
C THR A 155 -19.12 -1.58 5.80
N SER A 156 -20.37 -1.16 5.52
CA SER A 156 -21.47 -2.07 5.22
C SER A 156 -21.30 -2.81 3.89
N LEU A 157 -20.71 -2.21 2.87
CA LEU A 157 -20.48 -2.88 1.60
C LEU A 157 -19.51 -4.06 1.74
N PRO A 158 -18.29 -3.93 2.26
CA PRO A 158 -17.42 -5.07 2.49
C PRO A 158 -18.04 -6.09 3.48
N ALA A 159 -18.70 -5.64 4.55
CA ALA A 159 -19.37 -6.57 5.47
C ALA A 159 -20.39 -7.45 4.75
N THR A 160 -21.21 -6.88 3.87
CA THR A 160 -22.19 -7.61 3.07
C THR A 160 -21.52 -8.59 2.10
N VAL A 161 -20.50 -8.15 1.35
CA VAL A 161 -19.81 -8.97 0.36
C VAL A 161 -19.08 -10.16 0.99
N PHE A 162 -18.45 -9.95 2.14
CA PHE A 162 -17.74 -11.00 2.86
C PHE A 162 -18.64 -11.83 3.81
N GLY A 163 -19.94 -11.50 3.92
CA GLY A 163 -20.88 -12.22 4.78
C GLY A 163 -20.60 -12.02 6.27
N LEU A 164 -20.08 -10.85 6.67
CA LEU A 164 -19.84 -10.52 8.07
C LEU A 164 -21.16 -10.08 8.71
N THR A 165 -21.82 -10.98 9.43
CA THR A 165 -23.08 -10.68 10.12
C THR A 165 -22.84 -9.78 11.34
N ASN A 166 -23.80 -8.86 11.58
CA ASN A 166 -23.79 -7.94 12.72
C ASN A 166 -22.55 -7.02 12.79
N ARG A 167 -21.95 -6.69 11.61
CA ARG A 167 -20.85 -5.69 11.51
C ARG A 167 -21.10 -4.74 10.35
N GLY A 168 -20.37 -3.62 10.34
CA GLY A 168 -20.43 -2.62 9.27
C GLY A 168 -21.66 -1.73 9.27
N VAL A 169 -22.55 -1.86 10.26
CA VAL A 169 -23.75 -1.03 10.46
C VAL A 169 -23.96 -0.73 11.93
N ILE A 170 -24.59 0.41 12.23
CA ILE A 170 -24.99 0.77 13.59
C ILE A 170 -26.44 0.32 13.79
N GLN A 171 -26.62 -0.76 14.52
CA GLN A 171 -27.94 -1.30 14.85
C GLN A 171 -27.89 -2.08 16.18
N THR A 172 -29.03 -2.22 16.85
CA THR A 172 -29.13 -3.03 18.06
C THR A 172 -28.73 -4.48 17.79
N GLY A 173 -27.87 -5.04 18.64
CA GLY A 173 -27.34 -6.39 18.49
C GLY A 173 -26.13 -6.53 17.58
N ALA A 174 -25.69 -5.46 16.91
CA ALA A 174 -24.42 -5.45 16.18
C ALA A 174 -23.21 -5.28 17.11
N TRP A 175 -22.08 -5.78 16.68
CA TRP A 175 -20.81 -5.54 17.35
C TRP A 175 -20.47 -4.05 17.32
N ALA A 176 -20.03 -3.53 18.47
CA ALA A 176 -19.63 -2.12 18.57
C ALA A 176 -18.21 -1.94 18.02
N ASP A 177 -18.10 -1.87 16.69
CA ASP A 177 -16.91 -1.44 15.94
C ASP A 177 -17.20 -0.05 15.40
N LEU A 178 -16.72 0.98 16.07
CA LEU A 178 -17.10 2.37 15.82
C LEU A 178 -15.88 3.25 15.56
N ALA A 179 -15.96 4.12 14.56
CA ALA A 179 -15.02 5.21 14.34
C ALA A 179 -15.75 6.53 14.54
N ILE A 180 -15.32 7.32 15.52
CA ILE A 180 -15.96 8.60 15.91
C ILE A 180 -15.02 9.72 15.52
N PHE A 181 -15.45 10.57 14.59
CA PHE A 181 -14.66 11.67 14.06
C PHE A 181 -15.52 12.81 13.54
N LYS A 182 -14.95 14.00 13.42
CA LYS A 182 -15.53 15.08 12.63
C LYS A 182 -14.91 15.09 11.25
N PRO A 183 -15.69 15.08 10.16
CA PRO A 183 -15.15 15.00 8.79
C PRO A 183 -14.17 16.11 8.45
N GLY A 184 -14.32 17.30 9.03
CA GLY A 184 -13.41 18.43 8.85
C GLY A 184 -12.05 18.30 9.54
N GLU A 185 -11.93 17.42 10.54
CA GLU A 185 -10.74 17.26 11.37
C GLU A 185 -9.86 16.06 10.96
N ILE A 186 -10.34 15.20 10.04
CA ILE A 186 -9.55 14.08 9.54
C ILE A 186 -8.43 14.58 8.62
N HIS A 187 -7.20 14.17 8.91
CA HIS A 187 -6.01 14.49 8.13
C HIS A 187 -5.15 13.26 7.84
N GLU A 188 -4.80 13.12 6.57
CA GLU A 188 -3.71 12.23 6.13
C GLU A 188 -2.39 12.94 6.41
N THR A 189 -1.57 12.38 7.25
CA THR A 189 -0.26 12.92 7.62
C THR A 189 0.89 12.18 6.96
N ALA A 190 0.69 10.89 6.63
CA ALA A 190 1.69 10.07 5.99
C ALA A 190 1.96 10.51 4.54
N THR A 191 3.23 10.70 4.20
CA THR A 191 3.69 11.03 2.84
C THR A 191 4.67 9.99 2.33
N TYR A 192 4.99 10.02 1.04
CA TYR A 192 6.01 9.12 0.48
C TYR A 192 7.42 9.39 1.02
N ASN A 193 7.71 10.64 1.41
CA ASN A 193 8.99 11.00 2.00
C ASN A 193 9.06 10.72 3.50
N ASP A 194 7.92 10.86 4.19
CA ASP A 194 7.75 10.60 5.62
C ASP A 194 6.48 9.74 5.84
N PRO A 195 6.57 8.41 5.59
CA PRO A 195 5.41 7.53 5.63
C PRO A 195 4.98 7.11 7.03
N HIS A 196 5.87 7.22 8.04
CA HIS A 196 5.62 6.76 9.40
C HIS A 196 4.84 7.79 10.23
N GLN A 197 3.71 8.25 9.69
CA GLN A 197 2.84 9.23 10.33
C GLN A 197 1.45 8.65 10.51
N VAL A 198 0.94 8.66 11.73
CA VAL A 198 -0.42 8.19 12.04
C VAL A 198 -1.42 9.27 11.65
N ALA A 199 -2.50 8.88 10.96
CA ALA A 199 -3.59 9.79 10.61
C ALA A 199 -4.15 10.52 11.86
N GLN A 200 -4.56 11.78 11.69
CA GLN A 200 -5.08 12.60 12.75
C GLN A 200 -6.60 12.82 12.62
N GLY A 201 -7.23 13.32 13.71
CA GLY A 201 -8.64 13.71 13.73
C GLY A 201 -9.62 12.63 14.16
N MET A 202 -9.14 11.44 14.55
CA MET A 202 -9.98 10.44 15.22
C MET A 202 -10.21 10.82 16.68
N HIS A 203 -11.47 11.07 17.07
CA HIS A 203 -11.84 11.32 18.46
C HIS A 203 -11.82 10.02 19.29
N ALA A 204 -12.49 8.99 18.78
CA ALA A 204 -12.45 7.68 19.41
C ALA A 204 -12.59 6.56 18.36
N VAL A 205 -11.99 5.41 18.68
CA VAL A 205 -12.21 4.16 17.96
C VAL A 205 -12.53 3.07 18.96
N VAL A 206 -13.59 2.34 18.69
CA VAL A 206 -14.07 1.20 19.50
C VAL A 206 -13.97 -0.05 18.64
N VAL A 207 -13.41 -1.11 19.18
CA VAL A 207 -13.32 -2.42 18.54
C VAL A 207 -13.90 -3.49 19.48
N ASN A 208 -14.87 -4.24 19.01
CA ASN A 208 -15.59 -5.24 19.83
C ASN A 208 -16.10 -4.67 21.18
N GLY A 209 -16.55 -3.41 21.21
CA GLY A 209 -17.05 -2.74 22.41
C GLY A 209 -15.97 -2.15 23.34
N ILE A 210 -14.69 -2.24 22.99
CA ILE A 210 -13.57 -1.73 23.80
C ILE A 210 -12.91 -0.56 23.09
N VAL A 211 -12.68 0.55 23.81
CA VAL A 211 -12.03 1.76 23.28
C VAL A 211 -10.54 1.48 23.04
N VAL A 212 -10.09 1.65 21.80
CA VAL A 212 -8.69 1.49 21.38
C VAL A 212 -8.01 2.82 21.01
N ILE A 213 -8.80 3.84 20.69
CA ILE A 213 -8.35 5.23 20.57
C ILE A 213 -9.32 6.11 21.36
N GLU A 214 -8.79 6.98 22.19
CA GLU A 214 -9.53 7.99 22.95
C GLU A 214 -8.82 9.34 22.82
N ASN A 215 -9.56 10.38 22.42
CA ASN A 215 -9.02 11.74 22.20
C ASN A 215 -7.74 11.74 21.33
N GLY A 216 -7.74 10.94 20.24
CA GLY A 216 -6.63 10.81 19.30
C GLY A 216 -5.42 10.00 19.80
N LYS A 217 -5.49 9.40 20.98
CA LYS A 217 -4.40 8.60 21.56
C LYS A 217 -4.76 7.13 21.64
N PHE A 218 -3.79 6.27 21.32
CA PHE A 218 -3.95 4.83 21.49
C PHE A 218 -4.04 4.47 22.97
N THR A 219 -4.96 3.57 23.28
CA THR A 219 -5.01 2.85 24.58
C THR A 219 -4.10 1.62 24.52
N SER A 220 -3.95 0.92 25.65
CA SER A 220 -3.22 -0.36 25.69
C SER A 220 -4.09 -1.54 25.26
N ALA A 221 -5.37 -1.32 24.92
CA ALA A 221 -6.31 -2.40 24.62
C ALA A 221 -6.07 -2.99 23.22
N ALA A 222 -6.12 -4.30 23.10
CA ALA A 222 -6.00 -5.05 21.85
C ALA A 222 -7.17 -6.07 21.70
N PRO A 223 -8.42 -5.60 21.55
CA PRO A 223 -9.61 -6.45 21.53
C PRO A 223 -9.90 -7.08 20.16
N GLY A 224 -9.01 -6.89 19.17
CA GLY A 224 -9.18 -7.43 17.83
C GLY A 224 -9.33 -8.95 17.81
N ARG A 225 -10.14 -9.46 16.87
CA ARG A 225 -10.36 -10.90 16.65
C ARG A 225 -10.25 -11.23 15.17
N VAL A 226 -9.78 -12.44 14.89
CA VAL A 226 -9.87 -12.97 13.51
C VAL A 226 -11.34 -13.24 13.22
N LEU A 227 -11.84 -12.71 12.12
CA LEU A 227 -13.20 -12.95 11.64
C LEU A 227 -13.18 -14.09 10.63
N SER A 228 -14.08 -15.05 10.79
CA SER A 228 -14.32 -16.12 9.84
C SER A 228 -15.76 -15.99 9.30
N LYS A 229 -15.96 -16.45 8.07
CA LYS A 229 -17.28 -16.62 7.51
C LYS A 229 -17.96 -17.77 8.27
N ASN A 230 -19.14 -17.50 8.83
CA ASN A 230 -19.99 -18.53 9.45
C ASN A 230 -20.65 -19.39 8.37
#